data_e5d06c1f9212a6da84addc8ec2c3264d
#
_entry.id   e5d06c1f9212a6da84addc8ec2c3264d
#
_cell.length_a   1.000
_cell.length_b   1.000
_cell.length_c   1.000
_cell.angle_alpha   90.00
_cell.angle_beta   90.00
_cell.angle_gamma   90.00
#
_symmetry.space_group_name_H-M   'P 1'
#
loop_
_entity.id
_entity.type
_entity.pdbx_description
1 polymer ?
#
loop_
_entity_poly.entity_id
_entity_poly.type
_entity_poly.pdbx_seq_one_letter_code
_entity_poly.pdbx_strand_id
1 'polypeptide(L)'
;ATGQFVLRPLIAAGVIDLDEIILDLKCAVSGAGRALKENLLHAELSEGYHAYAVGSTHRHLGEFDQEFSALAGRDVKIQFTPHLVPANRGILATTYVKGDAKVVYDTMVAAYADEPFIEVLPMGATPSTRHIRGSNFCHIGVVADRIEGRAIVIAALDNLTKGSSGQALQNANLMLDIPETTGLMMAPLFP
;
A
#
# COMPACT_ATOMS: atom_id res chain seq x y z
N ALA A 1 -4.93 -2.85 -1.20
CA ALA A 1 -4.10 -2.45 -2.34
C ALA A 1 -2.63 -2.23 -1.94
N THR A 2 -2.26 -1.23 -1.09
CA THR A 2 -0.85 -0.91 -0.77
C THR A 2 -0.02 -2.11 -0.34
N GLY A 3 -0.51 -2.94 0.57
CA GLY A 3 0.18 -4.16 1.00
C GLY A 3 0.39 -5.16 -0.14
N GLN A 4 -0.59 -5.27 -1.05
CA GLN A 4 -0.48 -6.14 -2.23
C GLN A 4 0.61 -5.63 -3.18
N PHE A 5 0.65 -4.33 -3.46
CA PHE A 5 1.67 -3.74 -4.34
C PHE A 5 3.09 -3.90 -3.78
N VAL A 6 3.26 -3.92 -2.47
CA VAL A 6 4.58 -4.12 -1.86
C VAL A 6 4.95 -5.61 -1.79
N LEU A 7 4.06 -6.43 -1.28
CA LEU A 7 4.44 -7.79 -0.88
C LEU A 7 4.36 -8.83 -2.02
N ARG A 8 3.40 -8.71 -2.96
CA ARG A 8 3.26 -9.69 -4.04
C ARG A 8 4.55 -9.90 -4.86
N PRO A 9 5.21 -8.85 -5.39
CA PRO A 9 6.43 -9.05 -6.16
C PRO A 9 7.58 -9.64 -5.33
N LEU A 10 7.71 -9.24 -4.07
CA LEU A 10 8.77 -9.72 -3.19
C LEU A 10 8.59 -11.19 -2.79
N ILE A 11 7.34 -11.59 -2.53
CA ILE A 11 6.99 -12.98 -2.21
C ILE A 11 7.17 -13.87 -3.45
N ALA A 12 6.68 -13.42 -4.61
CA ALA A 12 6.80 -14.15 -5.86
C ALA A 12 8.27 -14.36 -6.28
N ALA A 13 9.12 -13.38 -6.01
CA ALA A 13 10.57 -13.47 -6.28
C ALA A 13 11.35 -14.24 -5.20
N GLY A 14 10.75 -14.55 -4.05
CA GLY A 14 11.40 -15.26 -2.95
C GLY A 14 12.57 -14.50 -2.31
N VAL A 15 12.54 -13.17 -2.31
CA VAL A 15 13.67 -12.32 -1.87
C VAL A 15 13.54 -11.83 -0.43
N ILE A 16 12.48 -12.21 0.26
CA ILE A 16 12.22 -11.85 1.66
C ILE A 16 11.88 -13.07 2.51
N ASP A 17 12.17 -12.99 3.80
CA ASP A 17 11.69 -13.96 4.79
C ASP A 17 10.18 -13.78 4.98
N LEU A 18 9.43 -14.87 4.90
CA LEU A 18 7.96 -14.86 4.98
C LEU A 18 7.41 -14.96 6.41
N ASP A 19 8.26 -15.23 7.39
CA ASP A 19 7.82 -15.47 8.77
C ASP A 19 7.81 -14.20 9.62
N GLU A 20 8.46 -13.12 9.16
CA GLU A 20 8.53 -11.83 9.87
C GLU A 20 8.17 -10.63 8.98
N ILE A 21 6.96 -10.62 8.44
CA ILE A 21 6.46 -9.49 7.65
C ILE A 21 5.56 -8.61 8.53
N ILE A 22 5.93 -7.33 8.68
CA ILE A 22 5.12 -6.35 9.40
C ILE A 22 4.63 -5.29 8.42
N LEU A 23 3.32 -5.09 8.37
CA LEU A 23 2.67 -4.06 7.57
C LEU A 23 1.91 -3.09 8.48
N ASP A 24 2.44 -1.89 8.61
CA ASP A 24 1.88 -0.81 9.40
C ASP A 24 1.27 0.26 8.46
N LEU A 25 -0.04 0.50 8.57
CA LEU A 25 -0.76 1.41 7.70
C LEU A 25 -1.25 2.66 8.43
N LYS A 26 -1.06 3.82 7.81
CA LYS A 26 -1.70 5.08 8.16
C LYS A 26 -2.77 5.36 7.12
N CYS A 27 -4.04 5.31 7.54
CA CYS A 27 -5.19 5.42 6.66
C CYS A 27 -5.98 6.70 6.92
N ALA A 28 -6.29 7.43 5.88
CA ALA A 28 -7.16 8.59 5.95
C ALA A 28 -8.61 8.19 6.25
N VAL A 29 -9.35 9.10 6.91
CA VAL A 29 -10.71 8.89 7.41
C VAL A 29 -11.72 8.52 6.32
N SER A 30 -11.58 9.03 5.11
CA SER A 30 -12.52 8.70 4.02
C SER A 30 -12.56 7.22 3.67
N GLY A 31 -11.55 6.43 4.06
CA GLY A 31 -11.54 4.97 3.94
C GLY A 31 -12.56 4.25 4.83
N ALA A 32 -13.05 4.91 5.88
CA ALA A 32 -14.09 4.38 6.76
C ALA A 32 -15.51 4.41 6.15
N GLY A 33 -15.67 5.07 5.00
CA GLY A 33 -16.94 5.22 4.30
C GLY A 33 -17.81 6.35 4.87
N ARG A 34 -19.10 6.35 4.49
CA ARG A 34 -20.06 7.43 4.81
C ARG A 34 -20.97 7.13 6.01
N ALA A 35 -20.84 5.95 6.61
CA ALA A 35 -21.66 5.61 7.77
C ALA A 35 -21.31 6.50 8.96
N LEU A 36 -22.35 7.07 9.61
CA LEU A 36 -22.19 7.86 10.80
C LEU A 36 -21.71 6.98 11.96
N LYS A 37 -20.57 7.34 12.54
CA LYS A 37 -19.98 6.66 13.71
C LYS A 37 -19.40 7.71 14.64
N GLU A 38 -19.55 7.50 15.95
CA GLU A 38 -19.10 8.43 16.99
C GLU A 38 -17.58 8.69 16.88
N ASN A 39 -16.78 7.64 16.76
CA ASN A 39 -15.32 7.74 16.62
C ASN A 39 -14.82 8.36 15.30
N LEU A 40 -15.71 8.71 14.38
CA LEU A 40 -15.43 9.40 13.14
C LEU A 40 -15.95 10.85 13.13
N LEU A 41 -16.54 11.30 14.23
CA LEU A 41 -16.92 12.70 14.38
C LEU A 41 -15.67 13.58 14.39
N HIS A 42 -15.80 14.79 13.87
CA HIS A 42 -14.66 15.71 13.75
C HIS A 42 -13.98 15.97 15.11
N ALA A 43 -14.77 16.13 16.18
CA ALA A 43 -14.25 16.37 17.53
C ALA A 43 -13.46 15.17 18.10
N GLU A 44 -13.81 13.95 17.68
CA GLU A 44 -13.15 12.73 18.13
C GLU A 44 -11.92 12.38 17.30
N LEU A 45 -11.96 12.73 16.01
CA LEU A 45 -10.95 12.34 15.04
C LEU A 45 -9.85 13.38 14.83
N SER A 46 -10.18 14.69 14.94
CA SER A 46 -9.21 15.73 14.68
C SER A 46 -8.07 15.69 15.68
N GLU A 47 -6.83 15.85 15.17
CA GLU A 47 -5.58 15.88 15.95
C GLU A 47 -5.23 14.58 16.70
N GLY A 48 -6.02 13.51 16.53
CA GLY A 48 -5.76 12.19 17.13
C GLY A 48 -5.37 11.13 16.13
N TYR A 49 -4.55 10.18 16.56
CA TYR A 49 -4.24 8.97 15.81
C TYR A 49 -4.62 7.77 16.67
N HIS A 50 -5.21 6.75 16.06
CA HIS A 50 -5.48 5.53 16.80
C HIS A 50 -5.36 4.29 15.91
N ALA A 51 -4.83 3.20 16.47
CA ALA A 51 -4.86 1.91 15.82
C ALA A 51 -6.28 1.32 15.90
N TYR A 52 -6.70 0.61 14.87
CA TYR A 52 -8.01 -0.06 14.86
C TYR A 52 -7.89 -1.46 14.26
N ALA A 53 -8.85 -2.32 14.57
CA ALA A 53 -8.90 -3.70 14.10
C ALA A 53 -7.54 -4.44 14.20
N VAL A 54 -6.84 -4.20 15.30
CA VAL A 54 -5.53 -4.79 15.60
C VAL A 54 -5.70 -6.27 15.91
N GLY A 55 -4.69 -7.03 15.62
CA GLY A 55 -4.69 -8.48 15.88
C GLY A 55 -5.65 -9.23 14.98
N SER A 56 -5.76 -9.93 14.26
CA SER A 56 -6.60 -10.80 13.41
C SER A 56 -8.04 -10.35 13.12
N THR A 57 -8.42 -9.10 13.44
CA THR A 57 -9.81 -8.65 13.30
C THR A 57 -10.11 -7.85 12.02
N HIS A 58 -9.09 -7.45 11.27
CA HIS A 58 -9.28 -6.66 10.06
C HIS A 58 -9.71 -7.53 8.86
N ARG A 59 -10.76 -7.12 8.15
CA ARG A 59 -11.34 -7.89 7.03
C ARG A 59 -10.37 -8.20 5.87
N HIS A 60 -9.33 -7.39 5.66
CA HIS A 60 -8.33 -7.60 4.60
C HIS A 60 -7.31 -8.70 4.94
N LEU A 61 -7.25 -9.19 6.17
CA LEU A 61 -6.31 -10.26 6.52
C LEU A 61 -6.58 -11.54 5.75
N GLY A 62 -7.85 -11.91 5.60
CA GLY A 62 -8.22 -13.09 4.78
C GLY A 62 -7.77 -12.97 3.32
N GLU A 63 -7.81 -11.75 2.75
CA GLU A 63 -7.29 -11.47 1.41
C GLU A 63 -5.75 -11.62 1.35
N PHE A 64 -5.04 -11.10 2.34
CA PHE A 64 -3.58 -11.25 2.42
C PHE A 64 -3.18 -12.71 2.60
N ASP A 65 -3.81 -13.42 3.53
CA ASP A 65 -3.54 -14.84 3.79
C ASP A 65 -3.74 -15.68 2.51
N GLN A 66 -4.85 -15.46 1.79
CA GLN A 66 -5.15 -16.16 0.56
C GLN A 66 -4.11 -15.88 -0.54
N GLU A 67 -3.87 -14.61 -0.85
CA GLU A 67 -3.02 -14.21 -1.96
C GLU A 67 -1.55 -14.53 -1.71
N PHE A 68 -1.05 -14.24 -0.51
CA PHE A 68 0.36 -14.45 -0.19
C PHE A 68 0.69 -15.93 -0.03
N SER A 69 -0.21 -16.72 0.54
CA SER A 69 -0.02 -18.17 0.65
C SER A 69 -0.06 -18.86 -0.71
N ALA A 70 -0.95 -18.42 -1.61
CA ALA A 70 -0.99 -18.95 -2.98
C ALA A 70 0.30 -18.65 -3.76
N LEU A 71 0.86 -17.43 -3.62
CA LEU A 71 2.13 -17.06 -4.25
C LEU A 71 3.33 -17.83 -3.67
N ALA A 72 3.34 -18.02 -2.35
CA ALA A 72 4.44 -18.67 -1.66
C ALA A 72 4.42 -20.21 -1.72
N GLY A 73 3.27 -20.81 -2.08
CA GLY A 73 3.06 -22.26 -2.01
C GLY A 73 3.06 -22.81 -0.57
N ARG A 74 2.91 -21.98 0.44
CA ARG A 74 2.79 -22.30 1.86
C ARG A 74 1.98 -21.24 2.60
N ASP A 75 1.53 -21.56 3.80
CA ASP A 75 0.84 -20.56 4.65
C ASP A 75 1.78 -19.38 4.95
N VAL A 76 1.28 -18.16 4.67
CA VAL A 76 1.93 -16.89 4.98
C VAL A 76 0.96 -16.02 5.76
N LYS A 77 1.41 -15.53 6.89
CA LYS A 77 0.66 -14.58 7.73
C LYS A 77 1.50 -13.37 8.01
N ILE A 78 0.90 -12.20 7.86
CA ILE A 78 1.57 -10.94 8.14
C ILE A 78 1.06 -10.32 9.43
N GLN A 79 1.92 -9.59 10.12
CA GLN A 79 1.50 -8.69 11.19
C GLN A 79 0.95 -7.42 10.55
N PHE A 80 -0.33 -7.13 10.77
CA PHE A 80 -1.01 -6.01 10.15
C PHE A 80 -1.60 -5.08 11.21
N THR A 81 -1.18 -3.82 11.19
CA THR A 81 -1.65 -2.81 12.13
C THR A 81 -2.07 -1.55 11.39
N PRO A 82 -3.37 -1.36 11.12
CA PRO A 82 -3.87 -0.13 10.54
C PRO A 82 -4.09 0.94 11.61
N HIS A 83 -3.77 2.19 11.25
CA HIS A 83 -4.05 3.37 12.06
C HIS A 83 -4.96 4.32 11.29
N LEU A 84 -5.91 4.91 11.97
CA LEU A 84 -6.68 6.03 11.45
C LEU A 84 -5.96 7.33 11.80
N VAL A 85 -5.81 8.19 10.79
CA VAL A 85 -5.15 9.49 10.94
C VAL A 85 -6.08 10.62 10.52
N PRO A 86 -5.98 11.83 11.10
CA PRO A 86 -6.85 12.96 10.81
C PRO A 86 -6.51 13.60 9.45
N ALA A 87 -6.56 12.80 8.40
CA ALA A 87 -6.38 13.21 7.01
C ALA A 87 -7.60 12.79 6.20
N ASN A 88 -7.97 13.58 5.19
CA ASN A 88 -9.12 13.26 4.36
C ASN A 88 -8.84 12.12 3.39
N ARG A 89 -7.66 12.10 2.76
CA ARG A 89 -7.29 11.14 1.71
C ARG A 89 -5.86 10.69 1.86
N GLY A 90 -5.61 9.46 1.43
CA GLY A 90 -4.29 8.84 1.36
C GLY A 90 -4.12 7.65 2.30
N ILE A 91 -3.30 6.73 1.86
CA ILE A 91 -2.76 5.63 2.66
C ILE A 91 -1.25 5.71 2.56
N LEU A 92 -0.58 5.66 3.71
CA LEU A 92 0.86 5.46 3.80
C LEU A 92 1.09 4.11 4.48
N ALA A 93 1.65 3.16 3.75
CA ALA A 93 1.99 1.84 4.24
C ALA A 93 3.49 1.74 4.49
N THR A 94 3.88 1.33 5.68
CA THR A 94 5.28 1.01 6.00
C THR A 94 5.38 -0.49 6.22
N THR A 95 6.15 -1.15 5.39
CA THR A 95 6.35 -2.60 5.43
C THR A 95 7.78 -2.90 5.85
N TYR A 96 7.94 -3.68 6.90
CA TYR A 96 9.25 -4.12 7.39
C TYR A 96 9.43 -5.57 6.98
N VAL A 97 10.53 -5.86 6.30
CA VAL A 97 10.85 -7.20 5.80
C VAL A 97 12.30 -7.57 6.11
N LYS A 98 12.56 -8.85 6.31
CA LYS A 98 13.92 -9.41 6.28
C LYS A 98 14.26 -9.74 4.82
N GLY A 99 15.27 -9.11 4.30
CA GLY A 99 15.78 -9.23 2.94
C GLY A 99 16.83 -8.16 2.67
N ASP A 100 17.73 -8.42 1.76
CA ASP A 100 18.73 -7.42 1.34
C ASP A 100 18.02 -6.25 0.64
N ALA A 101 18.26 -5.03 1.13
CA ALA A 101 17.56 -3.84 0.66
C ALA A 101 17.81 -3.55 -0.83
N LYS A 102 19.00 -3.86 -1.36
CA LYS A 102 19.31 -3.66 -2.77
C LYS A 102 18.56 -4.68 -3.64
N VAL A 103 18.50 -5.93 -3.20
CA VAL A 103 17.74 -6.98 -3.89
C VAL A 103 16.25 -6.67 -3.87
N VAL A 104 15.71 -6.23 -2.72
CA VAL A 104 14.31 -5.78 -2.59
C VAL A 104 14.03 -4.62 -3.55
N TYR A 105 14.91 -3.62 -3.60
CA TYR A 105 14.78 -2.47 -4.50
C TYR A 105 14.77 -2.89 -5.97
N ASP A 106 15.76 -3.69 -6.40
CA ASP A 106 15.86 -4.13 -7.79
C ASP A 106 14.66 -4.99 -8.21
N THR A 107 14.15 -5.82 -7.30
CA THR A 107 12.93 -6.60 -7.52
C THR A 107 11.72 -5.70 -7.75
N MET A 108 11.57 -4.64 -6.93
CA MET A 108 10.45 -3.70 -7.10
C MET A 108 10.56 -2.93 -8.41
N VAL A 109 11.76 -2.45 -8.77
CA VAL A 109 11.99 -1.76 -10.04
C VAL A 109 11.66 -2.67 -11.23
N ALA A 110 12.11 -3.92 -11.21
CA ALA A 110 11.85 -4.86 -12.29
C ALA A 110 10.36 -5.23 -12.39
N ALA A 111 9.68 -5.41 -11.25
CA ALA A 111 8.27 -5.79 -11.22
C ALA A 111 7.33 -4.69 -11.76
N TYR A 112 7.72 -3.43 -11.64
CA TYR A 112 6.88 -2.28 -11.99
C TYR A 112 7.43 -1.43 -13.15
N ALA A 113 8.42 -1.93 -13.89
CA ALA A 113 9.06 -1.21 -15.00
C ALA A 113 8.06 -0.73 -16.07
N ASP A 114 7.03 -1.53 -16.35
CA ASP A 114 6.04 -1.27 -17.40
C ASP A 114 4.66 -0.86 -16.83
N GLU A 115 4.55 -0.66 -15.51
CA GLU A 115 3.29 -0.35 -14.85
C GLU A 115 3.02 1.17 -14.82
N PRO A 116 2.02 1.66 -15.56
CA PRO A 116 1.85 3.11 -15.79
C PRO A 116 1.47 3.90 -14.53
N PHE A 117 0.99 3.23 -13.47
CA PHE A 117 0.50 3.88 -12.26
C PHE A 117 1.33 3.56 -11.02
N ILE A 118 2.43 2.84 -11.16
CA ILE A 118 3.30 2.53 -10.01
C ILE A 118 4.69 3.10 -10.29
N GLU A 119 5.13 3.99 -9.43
CA GLU A 119 6.45 4.60 -9.50
C GLU A 119 7.31 4.11 -8.33
N VAL A 120 8.41 3.43 -8.64
CA VAL A 120 9.43 3.08 -7.66
C VAL A 120 10.44 4.22 -7.60
N LEU A 121 10.45 4.91 -6.47
CA LEU A 121 11.33 6.06 -6.24
C LEU A 121 12.81 5.63 -6.16
N PRO A 122 13.77 6.53 -6.39
CA PRO A 122 15.18 6.22 -6.18
C PRO A 122 15.44 5.60 -4.81
N MET A 123 16.35 4.63 -4.73
CA MET A 123 16.69 3.95 -3.48
C MET A 123 17.03 4.95 -2.38
N GLY A 124 16.43 4.78 -1.21
CA GLY A 124 16.54 5.68 -0.06
C GLY A 124 15.52 6.81 -0.03
N ALA A 125 14.83 7.09 -1.14
CA ALA A 125 13.75 8.07 -1.16
C ALA A 125 12.45 7.50 -0.56
N THR A 126 11.65 8.36 0.06
CA THR A 126 10.38 7.99 0.70
C THR A 126 9.20 8.71 0.07
N PRO A 127 8.08 8.02 -0.19
CA PRO A 127 6.90 8.63 -0.75
C PRO A 127 6.12 9.46 0.28
N SER A 128 5.31 10.39 -0.23
CA SER A 128 4.36 11.16 0.58
C SER A 128 2.97 11.11 -0.04
N THR A 129 1.93 11.00 0.80
CA THR A 129 0.53 11.03 0.35
C THR A 129 0.14 12.31 -0.36
N ARG A 130 0.83 13.43 -0.12
CA ARG A 130 0.57 14.69 -0.83
C ARG A 130 0.94 14.64 -2.31
N HIS A 131 1.90 13.78 -2.71
CA HIS A 131 2.34 13.67 -4.11
C HIS A 131 1.48 12.75 -4.97
N ILE A 132 0.51 12.04 -4.37
CA ILE A 132 -0.38 11.12 -5.08
C ILE A 132 -1.87 11.46 -4.89
N ARG A 133 -2.18 12.43 -4.06
CA ARG A 133 -3.55 12.79 -3.70
C ARG A 133 -4.39 13.12 -4.95
N GLY A 134 -5.55 12.48 -5.09
CA GLY A 134 -6.48 12.68 -6.19
C GLY A 134 -6.11 11.96 -7.49
N SER A 135 -4.94 11.31 -7.55
CA SER A 135 -4.46 10.59 -8.73
C SER A 135 -4.60 9.08 -8.60
N ASN A 136 -4.41 8.36 -9.71
CA ASN A 136 -4.33 6.90 -9.71
C ASN A 136 -2.91 6.37 -9.52
N PHE A 137 -1.95 7.23 -9.16
CA PHE A 137 -0.57 6.82 -8.93
C PHE A 137 -0.37 6.20 -7.54
N CYS A 138 0.58 5.26 -7.47
CA CYS A 138 1.15 4.71 -6.26
C CYS A 138 2.67 4.90 -6.31
N HIS A 139 3.24 5.57 -5.30
CA HIS A 139 4.68 5.71 -5.16
C HIS A 139 5.20 4.70 -4.15
N ILE A 140 6.30 4.04 -4.47
CA ILE A 140 6.96 3.05 -3.62
C ILE A 140 8.41 3.45 -3.40
N GLY A 141 8.85 3.52 -2.15
CA GLY A 141 10.23 3.74 -1.77
C GLY A 141 10.80 2.55 -1.02
N VAL A 142 12.08 2.25 -1.24
CA VAL A 142 12.82 1.21 -0.52
C VAL A 142 14.00 1.84 0.18
N VAL A 143 14.11 1.58 1.47
CA VAL A 143 15.17 2.10 2.34
C VAL A 143 15.84 0.92 3.05
N ALA A 144 17.17 0.93 3.11
CA ALA A 144 17.90 -0.04 3.92
C ALA A 144 17.65 0.25 5.41
N ASP A 145 17.35 -0.78 6.18
CA ASP A 145 17.29 -0.66 7.64
C ASP A 145 18.71 -0.48 8.20
N ARG A 146 18.79 0.12 9.39
CA ARG A 146 20.04 0.15 10.19
C ARG A 146 20.49 -1.26 10.62
N ILE A 147 19.57 -2.22 10.62
CA ILE A 147 19.85 -3.62 10.90
C ILE A 147 20.15 -4.30 9.56
N GLU A 148 21.34 -4.86 9.43
CA GLU A 148 21.77 -5.58 8.23
C GLU A 148 20.82 -6.72 7.88
N GLY A 149 20.56 -6.91 6.59
CA GLY A 149 19.63 -7.92 6.09
C GLY A 149 18.17 -7.58 6.27
N ARG A 150 17.83 -6.31 6.57
CA ARG A 150 16.45 -5.80 6.64
C ARG A 150 16.23 -4.63 5.68
N ALA A 151 15.02 -4.55 5.16
CA ALA A 151 14.56 -3.44 4.33
C ALA A 151 13.24 -2.88 4.86
N ILE A 152 13.04 -1.58 4.62
CA ILE A 152 11.79 -0.87 4.88
C ILE A 152 11.23 -0.46 3.53
N VAL A 153 10.05 -0.96 3.19
CA VAL A 153 9.35 -0.60 1.95
C VAL A 153 8.15 0.25 2.30
N ILE A 154 8.11 1.46 1.74
CA ILE A 154 7.06 2.43 2.02
C ILE A 154 6.27 2.67 0.75
N ALA A 155 4.94 2.55 0.82
CA ALA A 155 4.06 2.83 -0.32
C ALA A 155 3.01 3.89 0.04
N ALA A 156 2.75 4.80 -0.89
CA ALA A 156 1.72 5.81 -0.75
C ALA A 156 0.77 5.77 -1.95
N LEU A 157 -0.54 5.81 -1.69
CA LEU A 157 -1.58 5.95 -2.71
C LEU A 157 -2.78 6.72 -2.17
N ASP A 158 -3.61 7.23 -3.07
CA ASP A 158 -4.91 7.79 -2.70
C ASP A 158 -5.93 6.67 -2.50
N ASN A 159 -6.50 6.59 -1.30
CA ASN A 159 -7.43 5.52 -0.92
C ASN A 159 -8.76 5.54 -1.69
N LEU A 160 -9.18 6.68 -2.24
CA LEU A 160 -10.43 6.80 -3.00
C LEU A 160 -10.22 6.60 -4.51
N THR A 161 -9.00 6.84 -5.02
CA THR A 161 -8.66 6.59 -6.43
C THR A 161 -7.96 5.25 -6.60
N LYS A 162 -6.64 5.17 -6.54
CA LYS A 162 -5.89 3.90 -6.70
C LYS A 162 -6.26 2.85 -5.66
N GLY A 163 -6.67 3.25 -4.47
CA GLY A 163 -7.15 2.35 -3.41
C GLY A 163 -8.59 1.84 -3.61
N SER A 164 -9.37 2.40 -4.54
CA SER A 164 -10.79 2.07 -4.72
C SER A 164 -11.25 2.29 -6.17
N SER A 165 -11.90 3.43 -6.46
CA SER A 165 -12.58 3.66 -7.73
C SER A 165 -11.65 3.70 -8.94
N GLY A 166 -10.46 4.26 -8.80
CA GLY A 166 -9.47 4.30 -9.88
C GLY A 166 -8.95 2.91 -10.24
N GLN A 167 -8.69 2.05 -9.25
CA GLN A 167 -8.32 0.66 -9.50
C GLN A 167 -9.47 -0.12 -10.15
N ALA A 168 -10.71 0.12 -9.71
CA ALA A 168 -11.87 -0.51 -10.31
C ALA A 168 -12.05 -0.10 -11.79
N LEU A 169 -11.87 1.19 -12.12
CA LEU A 169 -11.91 1.66 -13.49
C LEU A 169 -10.74 1.11 -14.32
N GLN A 170 -9.54 1.05 -13.77
CA GLN A 170 -8.39 0.45 -14.44
C GLN A 170 -8.66 -1.03 -14.79
N ASN A 171 -9.22 -1.80 -13.85
CA ASN A 171 -9.61 -3.18 -14.10
C ASN A 171 -10.72 -3.27 -15.19
N ALA A 172 -11.72 -2.37 -15.16
CA ALA A 172 -12.75 -2.33 -16.18
C ALA A 172 -12.18 -2.02 -17.58
N ASN A 173 -11.22 -1.09 -17.68
CA ASN A 173 -10.54 -0.80 -18.94
C ASN A 173 -9.86 -2.07 -19.50
N LEU A 174 -9.09 -2.79 -18.67
CA LEU A 174 -8.45 -4.04 -19.08
C LEU A 174 -9.45 -5.12 -19.49
N MET A 175 -10.56 -5.28 -18.77
CA MET A 175 -11.60 -6.26 -19.07
C MET A 175 -12.35 -5.96 -20.39
N LEU A 176 -12.36 -4.72 -20.82
CA LEU A 176 -13.04 -4.23 -22.02
C LEU A 176 -12.08 -3.98 -23.20
N ASP A 177 -10.82 -4.42 -23.09
CA ASP A 177 -9.76 -4.18 -24.09
C ASP A 177 -9.57 -2.67 -24.41
N ILE A 178 -9.81 -1.81 -23.42
CA ILE A 178 -9.54 -0.37 -23.49
C ILE A 178 -8.14 -0.13 -22.88
N PRO A 179 -7.33 0.82 -23.39
CA PRO A 179 -6.06 1.15 -22.74
C PRO A 179 -6.27 1.45 -21.26
N GLU A 180 -5.54 0.75 -20.39
CA GLU A 180 -5.75 0.79 -18.93
C GLU A 180 -5.66 2.19 -18.32
N THR A 181 -4.94 3.11 -18.98
CA THR A 181 -4.76 4.50 -18.55
C THR A 181 -5.96 5.41 -18.88
N THR A 182 -6.93 4.92 -19.65
CA THR A 182 -8.05 5.74 -20.11
C THR A 182 -8.85 6.33 -18.95
N GLY A 183 -8.92 7.67 -18.90
CA GLY A 183 -9.63 8.42 -17.87
C GLY A 183 -8.92 8.48 -16.51
N LEU A 184 -7.69 7.96 -16.38
CA LEU A 184 -6.99 7.82 -15.10
C LEU A 184 -5.69 8.63 -14.96
N MET A 185 -5.22 9.28 -16.05
CA MET A 185 -3.96 10.04 -16.09
C MET A 185 -4.08 11.45 -15.48
N MET A 186 -4.89 11.61 -14.44
CA MET A 186 -4.99 12.88 -13.72
C MET A 186 -3.73 13.14 -12.89
N ALA A 187 -3.20 14.36 -12.98
CA ALA A 187 -2.11 14.80 -12.13
C ALA A 187 -2.57 14.85 -10.66
N PRO A 188 -1.67 14.57 -9.71
CA PRO A 188 -1.98 14.73 -8.29
C PRO A 188 -2.39 16.17 -7.94
N LEU A 189 -3.32 16.29 -7.02
CA LEU A 189 -3.75 17.58 -6.47
C LEU A 189 -2.72 18.04 -5.43
N PHE A 190 -1.82 18.91 -5.82
CA PHE A 190 -0.78 19.50 -4.97
C PHE A 190 -0.83 21.03 -5.06
N PRO A 191 -0.73 21.77 -3.98
CA PRO A 191 -0.47 21.41 -2.57
C PRO A 191 -1.63 20.73 -1.86
#